data_45a86da77f02e39463ea8bae297da148
#
_entry.id   45a86da77f02e39463ea8bae297da148
#
_cell.length_a   1.000
_cell.length_b   1.000
_cell.length_c   1.000
_cell.angle_alpha   90.00
_cell.angle_beta   90.00
_cell.angle_gamma   90.00
#
_symmetry.space_group_name_H-M   'P 1'
#
loop_
_entity.id
_entity.type
_entity.pdbx_description
1 polymer ?
#
loop_
_entity_poly.entity_id
_entity_poly.type
_entity_poly.pdbx_seq_one_letter_code
_entity_poly.pdbx_strand_id
1 'polypeptide(L)' 'MPMINVQMFEGRTLEQRRKLVKELTDATCSALGVKPDSVQIVLTDVKKENWAEAGKLFSDT' A
#
# COMPACT_ATOMS: atom_id res chain seq x y z
N MET A 1 2.49 5.78 -15.98
CA MET A 1 1.96 4.45 -15.69
C MET A 1 3.12 3.56 -15.35
N PRO A 2 3.15 2.81 -14.23
CA PRO A 2 2.04 2.06 -13.66
C PRO A 2 1.34 2.75 -12.49
N MET A 3 0.21 2.14 -12.05
CA MET A 3 -0.57 2.52 -10.88
C MET A 3 -0.59 1.35 -9.89
N ILE A 4 -0.25 1.62 -8.64
CA ILE A 4 -0.18 0.61 -7.59
C ILE A 4 -1.20 0.96 -6.51
N ASN A 5 -2.05 0.01 -6.15
CA ASN A 5 -3.00 0.18 -5.07
C ASN A 5 -2.58 -0.70 -3.89
N VAL A 6 -2.44 -0.09 -2.73
CA VAL A 6 -2.07 -0.81 -1.51
C VAL A 6 -3.19 -0.66 -0.50
N GLN A 7 -3.70 -1.78 -0.02
CA GLN A 7 -4.65 -1.79 1.10
C GLN A 7 -3.92 -2.31 2.32
N MET A 8 -4.09 -1.63 3.45
CA MET A 8 -3.39 -2.02 4.67
C MET A 8 -4.23 -1.61 5.87
N PHE A 9 -3.97 -2.24 7.00
CA PHE A 9 -4.63 -1.84 8.23
C PHE A 9 -4.27 -0.40 8.58
N GLU A 10 -5.24 0.34 9.10
CA GLU A 10 -4.99 1.70 9.57
C GLU A 10 -4.01 1.70 10.73
N GLY A 11 -3.40 2.85 10.97
CA GLY A 11 -2.50 3.03 12.11
C GLY A 11 -1.04 3.23 11.74
N ARG A 12 -0.70 3.15 10.46
CA ARG A 12 0.68 3.45 10.04
C ARG A 12 0.95 4.94 10.16
N THR A 13 2.15 5.27 10.61
CA THR A 13 2.56 6.68 10.72
C THR A 13 2.80 7.27 9.34
N LEU A 14 2.79 8.59 9.27
CA LEU A 14 3.10 9.29 8.03
C LEU A 14 4.51 8.94 7.55
N GLU A 15 5.45 8.79 8.47
CA GLU A 15 6.82 8.43 8.15
C GLU A 15 6.89 7.05 7.49
N GLN A 16 6.15 6.08 8.03
CA GLN A 16 6.08 4.73 7.46
C GLN A 16 5.47 4.75 6.06
N ARG A 17 4.46 5.60 5.83
CA ARG A 17 3.85 5.74 4.51
C ARG A 17 4.81 6.34 3.51
N ARG A 18 5.58 7.34 3.92
CA ARG A 18 6.61 7.95 3.06
C ARG A 18 7.63 6.91 2.63
N LYS A 19 8.10 6.11 3.58
CA LYS A 19 9.06 5.05 3.29
C LYS A 19 8.49 4.01 2.35
N LEU A 20 7.25 3.59 2.60
CA LEU A 20 6.59 2.58 1.77
C LEU A 20 6.48 3.04 0.31
N VAL A 21 5.98 4.26 0.08
CA VAL A 21 5.80 4.72 -1.30
C VAL A 21 7.13 4.94 -2.00
N LYS A 22 8.16 5.35 -1.25
CA LYS A 22 9.49 5.50 -1.85
C LYS A 22 10.07 4.15 -2.28
N GLU A 23 10.00 3.15 -1.41
CA GLU A 23 10.55 1.83 -1.72
C GLU A 23 9.76 1.12 -2.83
N LEU A 24 8.44 1.26 -2.84
CA LEU A 24 7.62 0.70 -3.92
C LEU A 24 7.93 1.37 -5.26
N THR A 25 8.11 2.68 -5.24
CA THR A 25 8.48 3.42 -6.45
C THR A 25 9.84 2.97 -6.97
N ASP A 26 10.84 2.89 -6.08
CA ASP A 26 12.19 2.47 -6.46
C ASP A 26 12.18 1.06 -7.05
N ALA A 27 11.47 0.14 -6.41
CA ALA A 27 11.38 -1.23 -6.90
C ALA A 27 10.68 -1.31 -8.26
N THR A 28 9.64 -0.53 -8.44
CA THR A 28 8.90 -0.51 -9.71
C THR A 28 9.76 0.05 -10.83
N CYS A 29 10.49 1.12 -10.56
CA CYS A 29 11.40 1.71 -11.55
C CYS A 29 12.50 0.72 -11.94
N SER A 30 13.04 0.01 -10.95
CA SER A 30 14.08 -0.98 -11.20
C SER A 30 13.55 -2.16 -12.03
N ALA A 31 12.34 -2.63 -11.71
CA ALA A 31 11.77 -3.80 -12.37
C ALA A 31 11.30 -3.51 -13.80
N LEU A 32 10.73 -2.34 -14.02
CA LEU A 32 10.09 -2.02 -15.30
C LEU A 32 10.89 -1.05 -16.19
N GLY A 33 11.94 -0.46 -15.65
CA GLY A 33 12.74 0.52 -16.39
C GLY A 33 12.00 1.82 -16.64
N VAL A 34 11.08 2.20 -15.74
CA VAL A 34 10.31 3.44 -15.87
C VAL A 34 10.86 4.51 -14.95
N LYS A 35 10.49 5.76 -15.19
CA LYS A 35 10.92 6.89 -14.36
C LYS A 35 9.99 7.04 -13.16
N PRO A 36 10.49 7.58 -12.03
CA PRO A 36 9.67 7.74 -10.82
C PRO A 36 8.39 8.54 -11.03
N ASP A 37 8.41 9.55 -11.89
CA ASP A 37 7.24 10.39 -12.12
C ASP A 37 6.12 9.68 -12.89
N SER A 38 6.38 8.50 -13.44
CA SER A 38 5.34 7.70 -14.10
C SER A 38 4.66 6.73 -13.12
N VAL A 39 5.20 6.56 -11.92
CA VAL A 39 4.66 5.61 -10.93
C VAL A 39 3.71 6.34 -10.00
N GLN A 40 2.47 5.87 -9.95
CA GLN A 40 1.47 6.40 -9.03
C GLN A 40 1.05 5.34 -8.02
N ILE A 41 0.86 5.75 -6.78
CA ILE A 41 0.51 4.84 -5.69
C ILE A 41 -0.61 5.44 -4.87
N VAL A 42 -1.63 4.64 -4.60
CA VAL A 42 -2.71 5.01 -3.68
C VAL A 42 -2.65 4.07 -2.49
N LEU A 43 -2.60 4.65 -1.30
CA LEU A 43 -2.64 3.88 -0.05
C LEU A 43 -4.03 4.01 0.54
N THR A 44 -4.64 2.89 0.89
CA THR A 44 -5.97 2.87 1.48
C THR A 44 -5.90 2.23 2.86
N ASP A 45 -6.25 3.00 3.88
CA ASP A 45 -6.34 2.48 5.25
C ASP A 45 -7.66 1.73 5.41
N VAL A 46 -7.59 0.53 5.96
CA VAL A 46 -8.77 -0.30 6.19
C VAL A 46 -8.84 -0.67 7.66
N LYS A 47 -10.00 -0.47 8.25
CA LYS A 47 -10.24 -0.86 9.64
C LYS A 47 -10.37 -2.38 9.73
N LYS A 48 -9.96 -2.95 10.86
CA LYS A 48 -10.08 -4.40 11.07
C LYS A 48 -11.51 -4.90 10.97
N GLU A 49 -12.48 -4.06 11.26
CA GLU A 49 -13.90 -4.39 11.11
C GLU A 49 -14.33 -4.48 9.65
N ASN A 50 -13.48 -4.07 8.73
CA ASN A 50 -13.74 -4.12 7.29
C ASN A 50 -12.79 -5.07 6.56
N TRP A 51 -12.08 -5.92 7.29
CA TRP A 51 -11.11 -6.86 6.71
C TRP A 51 -11.43 -8.26 7.19
N ALA A 52 -11.73 -9.15 6.26
CA ALA A 52 -12.11 -10.52 6.59
C ALA A 52 -11.15 -11.52 5.96
N GLU A 53 -10.97 -12.63 6.66
CA GLU A 53 -10.21 -13.78 6.15
C GLU A 53 -10.97 -15.04 6.58
N ALA A 54 -11.16 -15.95 5.64
CA ALA A 54 -11.88 -17.21 5.89
C ALA A 54 -13.28 -17.00 6.51
N GLY A 55 -13.94 -15.91 6.11
CA GLY A 55 -15.29 -15.61 6.59
C GLY A 55 -15.35 -14.96 7.97
N LYS A 56 -14.21 -14.52 8.49
CA LYS A 56 -14.15 -13.93 9.84
C LYS A 56 -13.45 -12.56 9.78
N LEU A 57 -14.05 -11.57 10.43
CA LEU A 57 -13.46 -10.24 10.50
C LEU A 57 -12.28 -10.22 11.45
N PHE A 58 -11.25 -9.46 11.11
CA PHE A 58 -10.07 -9.33 11.97
C PHE A 58 -10.39 -8.66 13.29
N SER A 59 -11.46 -7.85 13.36
CA SER A 59 -11.91 -7.25 14.62
C SER A 59 -12.48 -8.29 15.59
N ASP A 60 -12.80 -9.49 15.11
CA ASP A 60 -13.40 -10.57 15.93
C ASP A 60 -12.36 -11.57 16.44
N THR A 61 -11.09 -11.31 16.22
CA THR A 61 -10.00 -12.21 16.62
C THR A 61 -9.27 -11.71 17.87
#